data_5e8bd68e0f3c571110f7cf773ad3d69c
#
_entry.id   5e8bd68e0f3c571110f7cf773ad3d69c
#
_cell.length_a   1.000
_cell.length_b   1.000
_cell.length_c   1.000
_cell.angle_alpha   90.00
_cell.angle_beta   90.00
_cell.angle_gamma   90.00
#
_symmetry.space_group_name_H-M   'P 1'
#
loop_
_entity.id
_entity.type
_entity.pdbx_description
1 polymer ?
#
loop_
_entity_poly.entity_id
_entity_poly.type
_entity_poly.pdbx_seq_one_letter_code
_entity_poly.pdbx_strand_id
1 'polypeptide(L)'
;MRPDWARRLDPHQVSQLVIASRDGDDKTVIYETGDLIEAPNWTPDGKWLIFNGDGRIWRISVDGQIGPERINTAPIEACNNDHVLSPDGTQIYLSARDGHLYVCPITGGLPKRVSNNAGHRCYLHGVSPDGEVLSYVGLTKEGDRTITRICTIPSAGGPDTILTNGAHPVDGPEFSADGAWIYFNSEGDDRAPGHAQIYRIRPDGTGQTQVTHDDRVNWFPHAAPDGSCFSYISYPPGTEGHPADKDVIIRIMDPDGRNPRDVDQFNGGQGTINVTSWSPDSQRFAYVRYPIKK
;
A
#
# COMPACT_ATOMS: atom_id res chain seq x y z
N MET A 1 9.58 -21.66 10.71
CA MET A 1 9.51 -20.78 11.89
C MET A 1 9.20 -19.38 11.40
N ARG A 2 8.30 -18.67 12.10
CA ARG A 2 7.97 -17.27 11.81
C ARG A 2 9.17 -16.38 12.20
N PRO A 3 9.59 -15.41 11.38
CA PRO A 3 10.74 -14.57 11.71
C PRO A 3 10.48 -13.70 12.97
N ASP A 4 11.48 -13.49 13.79
CA ASP A 4 11.36 -12.68 15.03
C ASP A 4 11.03 -11.20 14.77
N TRP A 5 11.29 -10.72 13.56
CA TRP A 5 11.03 -9.35 13.15
C TRP A 5 9.60 -9.12 12.64
N ALA A 6 8.84 -10.18 12.33
CA ALA A 6 7.49 -10.03 11.82
C ALA A 6 6.57 -9.50 12.93
N ARG A 7 5.75 -8.50 12.58
CA ARG A 7 4.66 -8.03 13.45
C ARG A 7 3.78 -9.23 13.84
N ARG A 8 3.23 -9.20 15.03
CA ARG A 8 2.31 -10.22 15.54
C ARG A 8 1.00 -9.58 15.92
N LEU A 9 -0.06 -10.33 15.76
CA LEU A 9 -1.34 -10.01 16.37
C LEU A 9 -1.27 -10.18 17.89
N ASP A 10 -2.04 -9.41 18.63
CA ASP A 10 -2.28 -9.67 20.05
C ASP A 10 -3.01 -11.01 20.22
N PRO A 11 -2.87 -11.69 21.38
CA PRO A 11 -3.37 -13.06 21.59
C PRO A 11 -4.88 -13.27 21.29
N HIS A 12 -5.68 -12.21 21.34
CA HIS A 12 -7.11 -12.26 21.09
C HIS A 12 -7.52 -11.62 19.75
N GLN A 13 -6.55 -11.17 18.96
CA GLN A 13 -6.81 -10.61 17.64
C GLN A 13 -6.88 -11.68 16.56
N VAL A 14 -7.62 -11.37 15.52
CA VAL A 14 -7.63 -12.11 14.26
C VAL A 14 -7.45 -11.13 13.10
N SER A 15 -6.91 -11.61 12.00
CA SER A 15 -6.97 -10.89 10.73
C SER A 15 -8.25 -11.29 10.00
N GLN A 16 -9.00 -10.30 9.53
CA GLN A 16 -10.14 -10.49 8.64
C GLN A 16 -9.89 -9.80 7.31
N LEU A 17 -9.80 -10.58 6.24
CA LEU A 17 -9.75 -10.06 4.88
C LEU A 17 -11.17 -9.75 4.42
N VAL A 18 -11.41 -8.48 4.16
CA VAL A 18 -12.74 -7.95 3.83
C VAL A 18 -12.75 -7.45 2.40
N ILE A 19 -13.82 -7.73 1.68
CA ILE A 19 -14.18 -7.05 0.44
C ILE A 19 -15.37 -6.15 0.74
N ALA A 20 -15.25 -4.87 0.40
CA ALA A 20 -16.34 -3.91 0.51
C ALA A 20 -16.75 -3.40 -0.87
N SER A 21 -18.04 -3.07 -1.01
CA SER A 21 -18.52 -2.28 -2.13
C SER A 21 -18.00 -0.85 -2.05
N ARG A 22 -17.86 -0.20 -3.20
CA ARG A 22 -17.38 1.18 -3.32
C ARG A 22 -18.22 2.18 -2.51
N ASP A 23 -19.51 1.97 -2.40
CA ASP A 23 -20.42 2.80 -1.60
C ASP A 23 -20.39 2.47 -0.09
N GLY A 24 -19.80 1.32 0.29
CA GLY A 24 -19.71 0.86 1.67
C GLY A 24 -20.97 0.15 2.20
N ASP A 25 -21.97 -0.07 1.36
CA ASP A 25 -23.24 -0.69 1.77
C ASP A 25 -23.08 -2.20 1.97
N ASP A 26 -22.17 -2.85 1.25
CA ASP A 26 -21.90 -4.27 1.36
C ASP A 26 -20.43 -4.53 1.79
N LYS A 27 -20.26 -5.37 2.83
CA LYS A 27 -18.98 -5.78 3.39
C LYS A 27 -18.98 -7.27 3.70
N THR A 28 -18.10 -8.00 3.06
CA THR A 28 -18.00 -9.45 3.23
C THR A 28 -16.63 -9.84 3.73
N VAL A 29 -16.55 -10.58 4.85
CA VAL A 29 -15.31 -11.24 5.30
C VAL A 29 -15.15 -12.51 4.47
N ILE A 30 -14.15 -12.55 3.60
CA ILE A 30 -13.87 -13.72 2.76
C ILE A 30 -12.88 -14.69 3.38
N TYR A 31 -12.08 -14.20 4.34
CA TYR A 31 -11.11 -15.03 5.06
C TYR A 31 -10.84 -14.49 6.46
N GLU A 32 -10.77 -15.37 7.45
CA GLU A 32 -10.38 -15.05 8.81
C GLU A 32 -9.32 -16.03 9.30
N THR A 33 -8.30 -15.51 9.98
CA THR A 33 -7.18 -16.31 10.51
C THR A 33 -6.62 -15.70 11.80
N GLY A 34 -6.02 -16.53 12.66
CA GLY A 34 -5.21 -16.07 13.78
C GLY A 34 -3.80 -15.64 13.39
N ASP A 35 -3.41 -15.80 12.12
CA ASP A 35 -2.15 -15.32 11.59
C ASP A 35 -2.30 -13.87 11.10
N LEU A 36 -1.19 -13.09 11.19
CA LEU A 36 -1.15 -11.77 10.59
C LEU A 36 -1.12 -11.90 9.06
N ILE A 37 -2.08 -11.27 8.40
CA ILE A 37 -2.06 -11.01 6.96
C ILE A 37 -2.18 -9.51 6.72
N GLU A 38 -1.60 -8.99 5.64
CA GLU A 38 -1.45 -7.56 5.38
C GLU A 38 -1.58 -7.23 3.89
N ALA A 39 -2.03 -6.01 3.59
CA ALA A 39 -1.90 -5.37 2.28
C ALA A 39 -2.47 -6.20 1.12
N PRO A 40 -3.79 -6.41 1.04
CA PRO A 40 -4.38 -7.13 -0.07
C PRO A 40 -4.27 -6.33 -1.37
N ASN A 41 -3.99 -7.02 -2.48
CA ASN A 41 -3.89 -6.45 -3.81
C ASN A 41 -4.71 -7.30 -4.78
N TRP A 42 -5.63 -6.70 -5.54
CA TRP A 42 -6.53 -7.43 -6.43
C TRP A 42 -5.87 -7.72 -7.78
N THR A 43 -5.98 -8.96 -8.27
CA THR A 43 -5.44 -9.30 -9.59
C THR A 43 -6.27 -8.67 -10.71
N PRO A 44 -5.63 -8.23 -11.84
CA PRO A 44 -6.34 -7.61 -12.96
C PRO A 44 -7.40 -8.50 -13.63
N ASP A 45 -7.32 -9.82 -13.47
CA ASP A 45 -8.35 -10.75 -13.95
C ASP A 45 -9.57 -10.85 -13.04
N GLY A 46 -9.54 -10.15 -11.88
CA GLY A 46 -10.62 -10.09 -10.91
C GLY A 46 -10.84 -11.34 -10.06
N LYS A 47 -9.93 -12.33 -10.12
CA LYS A 47 -10.17 -13.66 -9.52
C LYS A 47 -9.48 -13.87 -8.17
N TRP A 48 -8.37 -13.14 -7.91
CA TRP A 48 -7.53 -13.38 -6.76
C TRP A 48 -7.24 -12.09 -5.99
N LEU A 49 -7.05 -12.25 -4.69
CA LEU A 49 -6.36 -11.27 -3.85
C LEU A 49 -4.99 -11.81 -3.49
N ILE A 50 -3.96 -10.99 -3.72
CA ILE A 50 -2.59 -11.24 -3.28
C ILE A 50 -2.39 -10.51 -1.96
N PHE A 51 -1.72 -11.11 -0.98
CA PHE A 51 -1.47 -10.48 0.31
C PHE A 51 -0.14 -10.96 0.92
N ASN A 52 0.39 -10.22 1.87
CA ASN A 52 1.56 -10.59 2.66
C ASN A 52 1.14 -11.33 3.93
N GLY A 53 1.90 -12.35 4.30
CA GLY A 53 1.78 -13.06 5.57
C GLY A 53 3.14 -13.66 5.95
N ASP A 54 3.67 -13.31 7.13
CA ASP A 54 4.99 -13.78 7.62
C ASP A 54 6.17 -13.50 6.67
N GLY A 55 6.13 -12.37 5.96
CA GLY A 55 7.16 -12.01 4.99
C GLY A 55 7.10 -12.83 3.69
N ARG A 56 6.00 -13.51 3.46
CA ARG A 56 5.73 -14.31 2.25
C ARG A 56 4.51 -13.78 1.53
N ILE A 57 4.42 -14.11 0.26
CA ILE A 57 3.32 -13.70 -0.61
C ILE A 57 2.36 -14.87 -0.76
N TRP A 58 1.10 -14.57 -0.61
CA TRP A 58 -0.02 -15.50 -0.68
C TRP A 58 -1.07 -15.00 -1.65
N ARG A 59 -1.91 -15.89 -2.16
CA ARG A 59 -3.12 -15.56 -2.90
C ARG A 59 -4.31 -16.32 -2.35
N ILE A 60 -5.49 -15.75 -2.48
CA ILE A 60 -6.78 -16.37 -2.14
C ILE A 60 -7.80 -15.99 -3.20
N SER A 61 -8.74 -16.89 -3.53
CA SER A 61 -9.81 -16.53 -4.47
C SER A 61 -10.75 -15.49 -3.85
N VAL A 62 -11.24 -14.55 -4.65
CA VAL A 62 -12.09 -13.43 -4.18
C VAL A 62 -13.45 -13.89 -3.64
N ASP A 63 -13.89 -15.10 -3.98
CA ASP A 63 -15.10 -15.72 -3.45
C ASP A 63 -14.83 -16.58 -2.19
N GLY A 64 -13.56 -16.66 -1.76
CA GLY A 64 -13.14 -17.46 -0.61
C GLY A 64 -13.23 -18.99 -0.77
N GLN A 65 -13.58 -19.48 -1.97
CA GLN A 65 -13.74 -20.93 -2.21
C GLN A 65 -12.41 -21.66 -2.29
N ILE A 66 -11.37 -21.00 -2.78
CA ILE A 66 -10.00 -21.50 -2.78
C ILE A 66 -9.25 -20.74 -1.69
N GLY A 67 -8.84 -21.46 -0.65
CA GLY A 67 -8.12 -20.90 0.49
C GLY A 67 -6.71 -20.39 0.12
N PRO A 68 -5.96 -19.89 1.11
CA PRO A 68 -4.64 -19.29 0.87
C PRO A 68 -3.65 -20.27 0.24
N GLU A 69 -3.07 -19.86 -0.88
CA GLU A 69 -2.00 -20.56 -1.59
C GLU A 69 -0.75 -19.68 -1.60
N ARG A 70 0.42 -20.26 -1.26
CA ARG A 70 1.68 -19.53 -1.28
C ARG A 70 2.18 -19.33 -2.72
N ILE A 71 2.56 -18.09 -3.06
CA ILE A 71 3.34 -17.77 -4.24
C ILE A 71 4.82 -17.93 -3.87
N ASN A 72 5.54 -18.80 -4.60
CA ASN A 72 6.95 -19.04 -4.32
C ASN A 72 7.82 -17.90 -4.85
N THR A 73 8.42 -17.13 -3.96
CA THR A 73 9.33 -16.03 -4.26
C THR A 73 10.76 -16.30 -3.80
N ALA A 74 11.13 -17.57 -3.54
CA ALA A 74 12.46 -17.92 -3.08
C ALA A 74 13.55 -17.48 -4.08
N PRO A 75 14.72 -16.97 -3.59
CA PRO A 75 15.16 -16.93 -2.20
C PRO A 75 14.64 -15.73 -1.38
N ILE A 76 13.78 -14.86 -1.93
CA ILE A 76 13.22 -13.71 -1.21
C ILE A 76 12.05 -14.19 -0.34
N GLU A 77 12.33 -14.45 0.93
CA GLU A 77 11.37 -14.94 1.93
C GLU A 77 11.16 -13.97 3.09
N ALA A 78 11.66 -12.74 2.96
CA ALA A 78 11.50 -11.67 3.90
C ALA A 78 10.94 -10.43 3.18
N CYS A 79 9.81 -10.61 2.50
CA CYS A 79 9.08 -9.51 1.86
C CYS A 79 8.50 -8.58 2.94
N ASN A 80 8.50 -7.29 2.64
CA ASN A 80 7.66 -6.33 3.31
C ASN A 80 6.20 -6.50 2.84
N ASN A 81 5.25 -5.85 3.49
CA ASN A 81 3.85 -5.85 3.07
C ASN A 81 3.59 -5.01 1.79
N ASP A 82 4.56 -4.20 1.35
CA ASP A 82 4.43 -3.39 0.16
C ASP A 82 4.78 -4.20 -1.10
N HIS A 83 3.77 -4.51 -1.89
CA HIS A 83 3.89 -5.22 -3.15
C HIS A 83 2.83 -4.71 -4.13
N VAL A 84 3.13 -4.69 -5.43
CA VAL A 84 2.19 -4.28 -6.46
C VAL A 84 2.24 -5.23 -7.65
N LEU A 85 1.14 -5.30 -8.40
CA LEU A 85 1.04 -6.16 -9.58
C LEU A 85 1.29 -5.33 -10.85
N SER A 86 1.91 -5.96 -11.86
CA SER A 86 1.94 -5.34 -13.18
C SER A 86 0.52 -5.20 -13.75
N PRO A 87 0.24 -4.15 -14.55
CA PRO A 87 -1.09 -3.93 -15.12
C PRO A 87 -1.61 -5.09 -15.98
N ASP A 88 -0.70 -5.86 -16.60
CA ASP A 88 -1.04 -7.06 -17.37
C ASP A 88 -1.28 -8.32 -16.51
N GLY A 89 -1.07 -8.21 -15.17
CA GLY A 89 -1.26 -9.30 -14.22
C GLY A 89 -0.25 -10.43 -14.31
N THR A 90 0.86 -10.26 -15.03
CA THR A 90 1.86 -11.33 -15.20
C THR A 90 2.97 -11.33 -14.18
N GLN A 91 3.23 -10.17 -13.55
CA GLN A 91 4.33 -9.94 -12.62
C GLN A 91 3.83 -9.43 -11.27
N ILE A 92 4.62 -9.71 -10.23
CA ILE A 92 4.50 -9.09 -8.92
C ILE A 92 5.82 -8.39 -8.59
N TYR A 93 5.73 -7.13 -8.22
CA TYR A 93 6.84 -6.35 -7.69
C TYR A 93 6.80 -6.38 -6.17
N LEU A 94 7.95 -6.51 -5.53
CA LEU A 94 8.10 -6.77 -4.10
C LEU A 94 9.11 -5.81 -3.48
N SER A 95 8.81 -5.31 -2.29
CA SER A 95 9.83 -4.78 -1.37
C SER A 95 10.34 -5.89 -0.47
N ALA A 96 11.63 -5.95 -0.24
CA ALA A 96 12.22 -6.92 0.67
C ALA A 96 12.96 -6.24 1.84
N ARG A 97 13.11 -6.96 2.94
CA ARG A 97 13.76 -6.43 4.15
C ARG A 97 15.25 -6.12 4.00
N ASP A 98 15.88 -6.59 2.94
CA ASP A 98 17.24 -6.16 2.56
C ASP A 98 17.28 -4.71 2.06
N GLY A 99 16.12 -4.10 1.79
CA GLY A 99 15.95 -2.73 1.33
C GLY A 99 15.90 -2.58 -0.18
N HIS A 100 15.67 -3.68 -0.91
CA HIS A 100 15.63 -3.70 -2.36
C HIS A 100 14.25 -4.05 -2.91
N LEU A 101 14.03 -3.64 -4.17
CA LEU A 101 12.86 -4.01 -4.97
C LEU A 101 13.19 -5.19 -5.88
N TYR A 102 12.24 -6.09 -6.01
CA TYR A 102 12.34 -7.28 -6.84
C TYR A 102 11.10 -7.43 -7.72
N VAL A 103 11.23 -8.17 -8.80
CA VAL A 103 10.12 -8.60 -9.65
C VAL A 103 10.18 -10.11 -9.85
N CYS A 104 9.03 -10.78 -9.81
CA CYS A 104 8.91 -12.20 -10.18
C CYS A 104 7.57 -12.46 -10.89
N PRO A 105 7.42 -13.59 -11.59
CA PRO A 105 6.14 -14.00 -12.15
C PRO A 105 5.08 -14.13 -11.04
N ILE A 106 3.83 -13.74 -11.32
CA ILE A 106 2.72 -13.86 -10.37
C ILE A 106 2.43 -15.33 -10.00
N THR A 107 2.82 -16.25 -10.86
CA THR A 107 2.73 -17.71 -10.59
C THR A 107 3.85 -18.23 -9.70
N GLY A 108 4.77 -17.37 -9.28
CA GLY A 108 5.98 -17.72 -8.57
C GLY A 108 7.16 -18.00 -9.50
N GLY A 109 8.35 -17.92 -8.96
CA GLY A 109 9.60 -18.15 -9.69
C GLY A 109 10.77 -17.42 -9.04
N LEU A 110 11.92 -17.39 -9.73
CA LEU A 110 13.12 -16.72 -9.24
C LEU A 110 12.97 -15.19 -9.37
N PRO A 111 12.95 -14.43 -8.25
CA PRO A 111 12.89 -12.98 -8.30
C PRO A 111 14.15 -12.37 -8.93
N LYS A 112 13.95 -11.30 -9.69
CA LYS A 112 15.04 -10.46 -10.21
C LYS A 112 15.01 -9.13 -9.47
N ARG A 113 16.18 -8.64 -9.06
CA ARG A 113 16.29 -7.32 -8.45
C ARG A 113 16.05 -6.23 -9.49
N VAL A 114 15.21 -5.25 -9.14
CA VAL A 114 14.88 -4.06 -9.93
C VAL A 114 15.64 -2.83 -9.44
N SER A 115 15.68 -2.62 -8.10
CA SER A 115 16.34 -1.46 -7.52
C SER A 115 17.84 -1.48 -7.74
N ASN A 116 18.43 -0.30 -7.91
CA ASN A 116 19.88 -0.09 -7.98
C ASN A 116 20.52 0.03 -6.58
N ASN A 117 21.76 0.53 -6.50
CA ASN A 117 22.48 0.78 -5.25
C ASN A 117 22.52 2.29 -4.93
N ALA A 118 21.39 2.98 -4.97
CA ALA A 118 21.31 4.43 -4.75
C ALA A 118 21.57 4.87 -3.29
N GLY A 119 21.87 3.94 -2.39
CA GLY A 119 22.22 4.24 -1.00
C GLY A 119 21.03 4.49 -0.06
N HIS A 120 19.82 4.18 -0.51
CA HIS A 120 18.60 4.20 0.30
C HIS A 120 17.88 2.86 0.30
N ARG A 121 17.07 2.61 1.31
CA ARG A 121 16.15 1.48 1.35
C ARG A 121 14.90 1.83 0.56
N CYS A 122 14.34 0.85 -0.15
CA CYS A 122 13.18 1.04 -1.01
C CYS A 122 11.95 0.38 -0.42
N TYR A 123 10.82 1.10 -0.41
CA TYR A 123 9.49 0.60 -0.02
C TYR A 123 8.52 0.90 -1.16
N LEU A 124 7.99 -0.15 -1.78
CA LEU A 124 7.22 -0.08 -3.03
C LEU A 124 5.75 0.21 -2.75
N HIS A 125 5.16 1.13 -3.55
CA HIS A 125 3.73 1.41 -3.40
C HIS A 125 2.96 1.47 -4.72
N GLY A 126 3.60 1.77 -5.85
CA GLY A 126 2.87 1.93 -7.10
C GLY A 126 3.60 1.46 -8.34
N VAL A 127 2.84 1.24 -9.38
CA VAL A 127 3.27 1.02 -10.76
C VAL A 127 2.47 1.92 -11.68
N SER A 128 3.11 2.51 -12.69
CA SER A 128 2.43 3.34 -13.68
C SER A 128 1.42 2.53 -14.50
N PRO A 129 0.36 3.13 -15.02
CA PRO A 129 -0.68 2.40 -15.78
C PRO A 129 -0.15 1.68 -17.03
N ASP A 130 0.94 2.16 -17.62
CA ASP A 130 1.63 1.50 -18.73
C ASP A 130 2.59 0.37 -18.28
N GLY A 131 2.83 0.22 -16.96
CA GLY A 131 3.72 -0.78 -16.38
C GLY A 131 5.21 -0.44 -16.45
N GLU A 132 5.59 0.73 -16.98
CA GLU A 132 6.98 1.06 -17.29
C GLU A 132 7.75 1.64 -16.09
N VAL A 133 7.05 2.20 -15.07
CA VAL A 133 7.66 2.91 -13.95
C VAL A 133 7.07 2.45 -12.63
N LEU A 134 7.94 2.19 -11.64
CA LEU A 134 7.56 1.95 -10.26
C LEU A 134 7.70 3.24 -9.44
N SER A 135 6.77 3.50 -8.52
CA SER A 135 6.89 4.53 -7.49
C SER A 135 7.10 3.90 -6.12
N TYR A 136 8.01 4.46 -5.35
CA TYR A 136 8.40 3.91 -4.07
C TYR A 136 8.94 5.00 -3.12
N VAL A 137 9.05 4.66 -1.85
CA VAL A 137 9.71 5.50 -0.84
C VAL A 137 11.18 5.10 -0.76
N GLY A 138 12.05 6.05 -1.01
CA GLY A 138 13.49 5.95 -0.72
C GLY A 138 13.77 6.47 0.69
N LEU A 139 14.21 5.57 1.60
CA LEU A 139 14.51 5.90 2.99
C LEU A 139 16.02 5.91 3.24
N THR A 140 16.53 7.05 3.73
CA THR A 140 17.93 7.21 4.17
C THR A 140 17.99 7.58 5.64
N LYS A 141 19.13 7.30 6.28
CA LYS A 141 19.46 7.83 7.61
C LYS A 141 20.59 8.83 7.50
N GLU A 142 20.39 10.02 8.05
CA GLU A 142 21.37 11.07 8.17
C GLU A 142 21.55 11.41 9.66
N GLY A 143 22.55 10.78 10.30
CA GLY A 143 22.67 10.78 11.77
C GLY A 143 21.48 10.07 12.41
N ASP A 144 20.78 10.75 13.32
CA ASP A 144 19.58 10.24 14.00
C ASP A 144 18.28 10.51 13.21
N ARG A 145 18.36 11.26 12.11
CA ARG A 145 17.18 11.59 11.29
C ARG A 145 16.92 10.51 10.26
N THR A 146 15.66 10.10 10.16
CA THR A 146 15.16 9.32 9.01
C THR A 146 14.58 10.29 8.00
N ILE A 147 15.04 10.18 6.76
CA ILE A 147 14.59 11.00 5.63
C ILE A 147 13.93 10.08 4.63
N THR A 148 12.69 10.39 4.27
CA THR A 148 11.94 9.70 3.24
C THR A 148 11.73 10.61 2.03
N ARG A 149 11.78 10.02 0.83
CA ARG A 149 11.57 10.71 -0.44
C ARG A 149 10.71 9.87 -1.36
N ILE A 150 9.81 10.50 -2.08
CA ILE A 150 9.13 9.85 -3.19
C ILE A 150 10.13 9.72 -4.35
N CYS A 151 10.28 8.51 -4.81
CA CYS A 151 11.19 8.14 -5.89
C CYS A 151 10.44 7.34 -6.96
N THR A 152 10.98 7.37 -8.17
CA THR A 152 10.55 6.48 -9.26
C THR A 152 11.76 5.76 -9.85
N ILE A 153 11.53 4.58 -10.45
CA ILE A 153 12.53 3.78 -11.15
C ILE A 153 11.85 3.06 -12.32
N PRO A 154 12.52 2.88 -13.48
CA PRO A 154 11.98 2.00 -14.51
C PRO A 154 11.70 0.60 -13.98
N SER A 155 10.56 0.01 -14.34
CA SER A 155 10.15 -1.32 -13.88
C SER A 155 11.13 -2.43 -14.30
N ALA A 156 11.86 -2.22 -15.39
CA ALA A 156 12.95 -3.09 -15.83
C ALA A 156 14.28 -2.87 -15.07
N GLY A 157 14.33 -1.89 -14.16
CA GLY A 157 15.55 -1.43 -13.48
C GLY A 157 16.25 -0.29 -14.21
N GLY A 158 17.12 0.42 -13.51
CA GLY A 158 17.84 1.57 -14.06
C GLY A 158 18.15 2.63 -13.01
N PRO A 159 18.38 3.89 -13.42
CA PRO A 159 18.58 5.00 -12.50
C PRO A 159 17.26 5.44 -11.84
N ASP A 160 17.34 5.86 -10.58
CA ASP A 160 16.23 6.44 -9.85
C ASP A 160 16.00 7.90 -10.25
N THR A 161 14.77 8.34 -10.12
CA THR A 161 14.38 9.76 -10.10
C THR A 161 13.81 10.10 -8.73
N ILE A 162 14.38 11.10 -8.06
CA ILE A 162 13.91 11.60 -6.77
C ILE A 162 12.94 12.76 -7.03
N LEU A 163 11.69 12.63 -6.59
CA LEU A 163 10.63 13.62 -6.85
C LEU A 163 10.46 14.63 -5.71
N THR A 164 10.77 14.24 -4.44
CA THR A 164 10.64 15.13 -3.27
C THR A 164 11.98 15.35 -2.59
N ASN A 165 12.17 16.52 -1.98
CA ASN A 165 13.45 16.94 -1.40
C ASN A 165 13.77 16.32 -0.02
N GLY A 166 12.82 15.60 0.62
CA GLY A 166 12.99 15.02 1.95
C GLY A 166 12.87 16.03 3.10
N ALA A 167 12.30 17.21 2.88
CA ALA A 167 12.06 18.20 3.93
C ALA A 167 11.02 17.71 4.96
N HIS A 168 10.02 16.97 4.50
CA HIS A 168 8.96 16.38 5.32
C HIS A 168 8.90 14.88 5.11
N PRO A 169 8.47 14.10 6.12
CA PRO A 169 8.17 12.69 5.96
C PRO A 169 7.10 12.47 4.87
N VAL A 170 7.36 11.51 3.99
CA VAL A 170 6.46 11.13 2.89
C VAL A 170 6.37 9.62 2.79
N ASP A 171 5.21 9.10 2.32
CA ASP A 171 5.00 7.66 2.13
C ASP A 171 3.87 7.39 1.11
N GLY A 172 3.67 6.13 0.73
CA GLY A 172 2.54 5.63 -0.02
C GLY A 172 2.36 6.19 -1.43
N PRO A 173 3.42 6.34 -2.27
CA PRO A 173 3.27 6.90 -3.61
C PRO A 173 2.58 5.93 -4.57
N GLU A 174 1.42 6.32 -5.09
CA GLU A 174 0.67 5.58 -6.10
C GLU A 174 0.29 6.47 -7.29
N PHE A 175 0.38 5.93 -8.49
CA PHE A 175 -0.04 6.65 -9.70
C PHE A 175 -1.56 6.80 -9.77
N SER A 176 -2.04 7.94 -10.29
CA SER A 176 -3.42 8.07 -10.76
C SER A 176 -3.69 7.12 -11.92
N ALA A 177 -4.95 6.75 -12.14
CA ALA A 177 -5.33 5.81 -13.20
C ALA A 177 -4.92 6.27 -14.62
N ASP A 178 -4.80 7.58 -14.85
CA ASP A 178 -4.33 8.17 -16.11
C ASP A 178 -2.81 8.39 -16.17
N GLY A 179 -2.08 8.07 -15.08
CA GLY A 179 -0.64 8.29 -14.96
C GLY A 179 -0.20 9.75 -14.84
N ALA A 180 -1.12 10.71 -14.83
CA ALA A 180 -0.80 12.13 -14.83
C ALA A 180 -0.26 12.64 -13.49
N TRP A 181 -0.54 11.93 -12.39
CA TRP A 181 -0.16 12.27 -11.04
C TRP A 181 0.35 11.07 -10.25
N ILE A 182 1.19 11.34 -9.24
CA ILE A 182 1.52 10.41 -8.16
C ILE A 182 0.91 10.99 -6.88
N TYR A 183 -0.01 10.26 -6.25
CA TYR A 183 -0.58 10.59 -4.96
C TYR A 183 0.25 9.95 -3.86
N PHE A 184 0.41 10.63 -2.73
CA PHE A 184 1.19 10.17 -1.60
C PHE A 184 0.73 10.88 -0.32
N ASN A 185 1.16 10.43 0.84
CA ASN A 185 0.94 11.17 2.07
C ASN A 185 2.21 11.90 2.51
N SER A 186 2.02 13.09 3.10
CA SER A 186 3.07 13.95 3.63
C SER A 186 2.60 14.72 4.86
N GLU A 187 3.52 15.03 5.77
CA GLU A 187 3.21 15.86 6.94
C GLU A 187 3.08 17.36 6.59
N GLY A 188 3.71 17.82 5.50
CA GLY A 188 3.64 19.23 5.04
C GLY A 188 4.33 20.23 5.97
N ASP A 189 4.33 21.52 5.56
CA ASP A 189 5.04 22.59 6.25
C ASP A 189 4.31 23.16 7.48
N ASP A 190 2.98 23.20 7.43
CA ASP A 190 2.16 23.99 8.38
C ASP A 190 1.41 23.12 9.39
N ARG A 191 1.80 21.86 9.56
CA ARG A 191 1.09 20.90 10.42
C ARG A 191 1.94 20.46 11.60
N ALA A 192 1.27 20.00 12.64
CA ALA A 192 1.95 19.35 13.77
C ALA A 192 2.70 18.10 13.28
N PRO A 193 3.87 17.76 13.86
CA PRO A 193 4.56 16.51 13.55
C PRO A 193 3.62 15.30 13.61
N GLY A 194 3.71 14.42 12.62
CA GLY A 194 2.84 13.25 12.50
C GLY A 194 1.49 13.52 11.80
N HIS A 195 1.11 14.77 11.56
CA HIS A 195 -0.17 15.09 10.91
C HIS A 195 -0.10 14.93 9.39
N ALA A 196 -0.03 13.68 8.91
CA ALA A 196 0.02 13.39 7.49
C ALA A 196 -1.33 13.66 6.79
N GLN A 197 -1.24 14.25 5.60
CA GLN A 197 -2.34 14.47 4.68
C GLN A 197 -2.00 13.92 3.30
N ILE A 198 -2.98 13.75 2.43
CA ILE A 198 -2.75 13.30 1.05
C ILE A 198 -2.34 14.49 0.19
N TYR A 199 -1.29 14.28 -0.59
CA TYR A 199 -0.72 15.18 -1.59
C TYR A 199 -0.69 14.49 -2.94
N ARG A 200 -0.43 15.25 -3.99
CA ARG A 200 -0.10 14.75 -5.32
C ARG A 200 1.03 15.54 -5.93
N ILE A 201 1.79 14.92 -6.83
CA ILE A 201 2.89 15.51 -7.58
C ILE A 201 2.88 14.92 -9.00
N ARG A 202 3.36 15.67 -9.98
CA ARG A 202 3.53 15.11 -11.32
C ARG A 202 4.71 14.13 -11.37
N PRO A 203 4.72 13.16 -12.30
CA PRO A 203 5.85 12.23 -12.43
C PRO A 203 7.19 12.88 -12.75
N ASP A 204 7.19 14.13 -13.23
CA ASP A 204 8.40 14.95 -13.44
C ASP A 204 8.86 15.73 -12.19
N GLY A 205 8.18 15.55 -11.04
CA GLY A 205 8.47 16.22 -9.77
C GLY A 205 7.89 17.62 -9.64
N THR A 206 7.09 18.09 -10.59
CA THR A 206 6.47 19.44 -10.54
C THR A 206 5.04 19.38 -9.97
N GLY A 207 4.51 20.57 -9.60
CA GLY A 207 3.08 20.74 -9.27
C GLY A 207 2.63 20.05 -7.98
N GLN A 208 3.50 19.87 -6.98
CA GLN A 208 3.11 19.32 -5.69
C GLN A 208 1.96 20.14 -5.09
N THR A 209 0.89 19.44 -4.70
CA THR A 209 -0.34 20.06 -4.18
C THR A 209 -0.95 19.18 -3.09
N GLN A 210 -1.37 19.78 -1.98
CA GLN A 210 -2.14 19.10 -0.94
C GLN A 210 -3.57 18.82 -1.42
N VAL A 211 -4.10 17.64 -1.10
CA VAL A 211 -5.41 17.16 -1.55
C VAL A 211 -6.41 17.09 -0.39
N THR A 212 -6.00 16.58 0.78
CA THR A 212 -6.86 16.53 1.97
C THR A 212 -6.44 17.56 3.03
N HIS A 213 -7.43 18.08 3.79
CA HIS A 213 -7.22 19.21 4.72
C HIS A 213 -7.98 19.05 6.04
N ASP A 214 -8.34 17.83 6.44
CA ASP A 214 -9.10 17.59 7.67
C ASP A 214 -8.20 17.42 8.92
N ASP A 215 -8.80 17.21 10.08
CA ASP A 215 -8.07 17.06 11.36
C ASP A 215 -7.58 15.64 11.59
N ARG A 216 -7.98 14.68 10.78
CA ARG A 216 -7.54 13.30 10.85
C ARG A 216 -6.19 13.13 10.14
N VAL A 217 -5.51 12.03 10.41
CA VAL A 217 -4.21 11.71 9.81
C VAL A 217 -4.44 10.71 8.69
N ASN A 218 -4.19 11.12 7.43
CA ASN A 218 -4.58 10.40 6.23
C ASN A 218 -3.37 9.76 5.54
N TRP A 219 -3.48 8.43 5.22
CA TRP A 219 -2.41 7.62 4.67
C TRP A 219 -2.89 6.77 3.50
N PHE A 220 -1.93 6.38 2.63
CA PHE A 220 -2.08 5.37 1.57
C PHE A 220 -3.27 5.62 0.64
N PRO A 221 -3.21 6.65 -0.21
CA PRO A 221 -4.24 6.90 -1.22
C PRO A 221 -4.13 5.90 -2.37
N HIS A 222 -5.24 5.22 -2.70
CA HIS A 222 -5.31 4.21 -3.76
C HIS A 222 -6.37 4.58 -4.79
N ALA A 223 -5.93 4.76 -6.04
CA ALA A 223 -6.79 5.12 -7.16
C ALA A 223 -7.70 3.94 -7.55
N ALA A 224 -9.00 4.20 -7.71
CA ALA A 224 -9.87 3.28 -8.43
C ALA A 224 -9.41 3.18 -9.90
N PRO A 225 -9.43 2.00 -10.55
CA PRO A 225 -8.99 1.82 -11.94
C PRO A 225 -9.68 2.73 -12.95
N ASP A 226 -10.95 3.11 -12.71
CA ASP A 226 -11.71 4.05 -13.55
C ASP A 226 -11.33 5.53 -13.32
N GLY A 227 -10.43 5.81 -12.37
CA GLY A 227 -9.96 7.16 -12.02
C GLY A 227 -10.99 8.04 -11.30
N SER A 228 -12.15 7.51 -10.94
CA SER A 228 -13.27 8.30 -10.42
C SER A 228 -13.15 8.64 -8.94
N CYS A 229 -12.37 7.87 -8.15
CA CYS A 229 -12.19 8.09 -6.73
C CYS A 229 -10.90 7.47 -6.20
N PHE A 230 -10.58 7.79 -4.94
CA PHE A 230 -9.51 7.20 -4.16
C PHE A 230 -10.03 6.61 -2.87
N SER A 231 -9.57 5.42 -2.50
CA SER A 231 -9.69 4.92 -1.12
C SER A 231 -8.43 5.27 -0.34
N TYR A 232 -8.56 5.49 0.97
CA TYR A 232 -7.44 5.78 1.87
C TYR A 232 -7.78 5.41 3.30
N ILE A 233 -6.76 5.28 4.14
CA ILE A 233 -6.93 5.04 5.57
C ILE A 233 -6.78 6.34 6.35
N SER A 234 -7.66 6.56 7.31
CA SER A 234 -7.74 7.78 8.11
C SER A 234 -7.65 7.43 9.61
N TYR A 235 -6.60 7.88 10.26
CA TYR A 235 -6.33 7.68 11.67
C TYR A 235 -6.96 8.77 12.55
N PRO A 236 -7.14 8.53 13.85
CA PRO A 236 -7.53 9.59 14.78
C PRO A 236 -6.55 10.77 14.77
N PRO A 237 -7.03 11.99 15.03
CA PRO A 237 -6.16 13.16 15.21
C PRO A 237 -5.03 12.89 16.23
N GLY A 238 -3.83 13.41 15.93
CA GLY A 238 -2.65 13.24 16.79
C GLY A 238 -1.97 11.88 16.70
N THR A 239 -2.33 11.04 15.73
CA THR A 239 -1.60 9.80 15.46
C THR A 239 -0.31 10.14 14.71
N GLU A 240 0.83 9.67 15.21
CA GLU A 240 2.12 9.79 14.54
C GLU A 240 2.38 8.54 13.68
N GLY A 241 2.76 8.74 12.41
CA GLY A 241 2.98 7.66 11.44
C GLY A 241 1.70 6.87 11.14
N HIS A 242 1.88 5.60 10.80
CA HIS A 242 0.79 4.67 10.47
C HIS A 242 0.86 3.39 11.34
N PRO A 243 0.74 3.52 12.67
CA PRO A 243 0.87 2.38 13.58
C PRO A 243 -0.27 1.38 13.41
N ALA A 244 -0.04 0.16 13.88
CA ALA A 244 -1.10 -0.84 14.04
C ALA A 244 -2.02 -0.51 15.23
N ASP A 245 -3.14 -1.23 15.31
CA ASP A 245 -4.03 -1.25 16.47
C ASP A 245 -4.58 0.12 16.86
N LYS A 246 -5.08 0.82 15.84
CA LYS A 246 -5.81 2.09 15.99
C LYS A 246 -7.26 1.92 15.52
N ASP A 247 -8.11 2.78 16.05
CA ASP A 247 -9.49 2.96 15.55
C ASP A 247 -9.43 3.80 14.25
N VAL A 248 -9.30 3.11 13.14
CA VAL A 248 -9.14 3.71 11.81
C VAL A 248 -10.43 3.70 11.03
N ILE A 249 -10.51 4.58 10.04
CA ILE A 249 -11.61 4.63 9.08
C ILE A 249 -11.04 4.42 7.68
N ILE A 250 -11.60 3.51 6.90
CA ILE A 250 -11.41 3.51 5.46
C ILE A 250 -12.38 4.53 4.86
N ARG A 251 -11.83 5.44 4.06
CA ARG A 251 -12.57 6.53 3.43
C ARG A 251 -12.40 6.50 1.93
N ILE A 252 -13.35 7.08 1.23
CA ILE A 252 -13.29 7.31 -0.22
C ILE A 252 -13.50 8.80 -0.48
N MET A 253 -12.76 9.36 -1.46
CA MET A 253 -12.86 10.75 -1.88
C MET A 253 -12.76 10.87 -3.40
N ASP A 254 -13.20 12.00 -3.94
CA ASP A 254 -12.92 12.37 -5.33
C ASP A 254 -11.41 12.62 -5.55
N PRO A 255 -10.89 12.56 -6.79
CA PRO A 255 -9.46 12.77 -7.06
C PRO A 255 -8.91 14.14 -6.65
N ASP A 256 -9.75 15.12 -6.45
CA ASP A 256 -9.39 16.47 -5.98
C ASP A 256 -9.58 16.65 -4.45
N GLY A 257 -9.87 15.55 -3.71
CA GLY A 257 -10.05 15.56 -2.26
C GLY A 257 -11.45 15.94 -1.79
N ARG A 258 -12.38 16.25 -2.72
CA ARG A 258 -13.77 16.56 -2.37
C ARG A 258 -14.57 15.31 -2.02
N ASN A 259 -15.73 15.54 -1.37
CA ASN A 259 -16.72 14.52 -1.04
C ASN A 259 -16.14 13.32 -0.27
N PRO A 260 -15.29 13.52 0.77
CA PRO A 260 -14.80 12.41 1.57
C PRO A 260 -15.98 11.75 2.31
N ARG A 261 -16.03 10.42 2.26
CA ARG A 261 -17.05 9.63 2.96
C ARG A 261 -16.44 8.43 3.65
N ASP A 262 -16.97 8.10 4.80
CA ASP A 262 -16.54 6.96 5.59
C ASP A 262 -17.19 5.69 5.04
N VAL A 263 -16.38 4.63 4.88
CA VAL A 263 -16.84 3.33 4.39
C VAL A 263 -16.92 2.32 5.53
N ASP A 264 -15.85 2.20 6.33
CA ASP A 264 -15.81 1.26 7.46
C ASP A 264 -14.89 1.81 8.57
N GLN A 265 -15.28 1.55 9.84
CA GLN A 265 -14.52 1.94 11.03
C GLN A 265 -14.22 0.70 11.87
N PHE A 266 -12.96 0.48 12.20
CA PHE A 266 -12.52 -0.74 12.88
C PHE A 266 -11.12 -0.59 13.50
N ASN A 267 -10.70 -1.59 14.30
CA ASN A 267 -9.32 -1.72 14.74
C ASN A 267 -8.43 -2.18 13.56
N GLY A 268 -7.51 -1.32 13.14
CA GLY A 268 -6.67 -1.49 11.97
C GLY A 268 -5.38 -0.68 12.04
N GLY A 269 -4.90 -0.23 10.89
CA GLY A 269 -3.68 0.56 10.76
C GLY A 269 -2.67 -0.10 9.84
N GLN A 270 -1.42 -0.23 10.28
CA GLN A 270 -0.38 -0.92 9.52
C GLN A 270 -0.88 -2.29 9.01
N GLY A 271 -0.72 -2.55 7.72
CA GLY A 271 -1.15 -3.78 7.05
C GLY A 271 -2.60 -3.77 6.55
N THR A 272 -3.40 -2.77 6.90
CA THR A 272 -4.81 -2.70 6.51
C THR A 272 -4.97 -2.52 5.00
N ILE A 273 -4.34 -1.48 4.42
CA ILE A 273 -4.45 -1.10 3.01
C ILE A 273 -3.18 -0.34 2.56
N ASN A 274 -2.02 -0.98 2.64
CA ASN A 274 -0.75 -0.34 2.29
C ASN A 274 -0.50 -0.24 0.78
N VAL A 275 -1.21 -1.01 -0.02
CA VAL A 275 -1.10 -1.07 -1.49
C VAL A 275 -2.48 -1.06 -2.12
N THR A 276 -2.57 -0.75 -3.41
CA THR A 276 -3.84 -0.72 -4.14
C THR A 276 -4.57 -2.05 -4.07
N SER A 277 -5.87 -1.99 -3.81
CA SER A 277 -6.69 -3.18 -3.57
C SER A 277 -8.06 -3.13 -4.27
N TRP A 278 -8.22 -2.24 -5.24
CA TRP A 278 -9.44 -2.11 -6.02
C TRP A 278 -9.66 -3.28 -6.95
N SER A 279 -10.92 -3.71 -7.09
CA SER A 279 -11.32 -4.62 -8.15
C SER A 279 -11.19 -3.96 -9.52
N PRO A 280 -10.91 -4.75 -10.59
CA PRO A 280 -10.69 -4.19 -11.93
C PRO A 280 -11.89 -3.39 -12.47
N ASP A 281 -13.10 -3.69 -12.01
CA ASP A 281 -14.33 -2.99 -12.38
C ASP A 281 -14.59 -1.72 -11.54
N SER A 282 -13.69 -1.38 -10.60
CA SER A 282 -13.81 -0.22 -9.70
C SER A 282 -15.05 -0.24 -8.79
N GLN A 283 -15.72 -1.37 -8.64
CA GLN A 283 -16.94 -1.47 -7.85
C GLN A 283 -16.69 -1.92 -6.41
N ARG A 284 -15.55 -2.58 -6.16
CA ARG A 284 -15.18 -3.14 -4.86
C ARG A 284 -13.71 -2.91 -4.57
N PHE A 285 -13.35 -3.00 -3.31
CA PHE A 285 -11.95 -3.02 -2.87
C PHE A 285 -11.79 -3.91 -1.64
N ALA A 286 -10.54 -4.32 -1.39
CA ALA A 286 -10.22 -5.20 -0.28
C ALA A 286 -9.36 -4.47 0.78
N TYR A 287 -9.47 -4.90 2.04
CA TYR A 287 -8.64 -4.44 3.15
C TYR A 287 -8.59 -5.49 4.25
N VAL A 288 -7.66 -5.35 5.19
CA VAL A 288 -7.58 -6.20 6.37
C VAL A 288 -7.93 -5.40 7.62
N ARG A 289 -8.78 -5.97 8.47
CA ARG A 289 -9.04 -5.45 9.81
C ARG A 289 -8.60 -6.45 10.87
N TYR A 290 -8.33 -5.96 12.08
CA TYR A 290 -7.77 -6.75 13.17
C TYR A 290 -8.64 -6.69 14.42
N PRO A 291 -9.88 -7.23 14.39
CA PRO A 291 -10.77 -7.20 15.55
C PRO A 291 -10.24 -8.07 16.68
N ILE A 292 -10.54 -7.65 17.92
CA ILE A 292 -10.31 -8.42 19.14
C ILE A 292 -11.52 -9.32 19.36
N LYS A 293 -11.31 -10.64 19.41
CA LYS A 293 -12.36 -11.60 19.80
C LYS A 293 -12.59 -11.51 21.29
N LYS A 294 -13.86 -11.37 21.66
CA LYS A 294 -14.31 -11.39 23.06
C LYS A 294 -14.33 -12.81 23.62
#